data_b21e9c77d2b2867c48d8e5aa1c5ff01c
#
_entry.id   b21e9c77d2b2867c48d8e5aa1c5ff01c
#
_cell.length_a   1.000
_cell.length_b   1.000
_cell.length_c   1.000
_cell.angle_alpha   90.00
_cell.angle_beta   90.00
_cell.angle_gamma   90.00
#
_symmetry.space_group_name_H-M   'P 1'
#
loop_
_entity.id
_entity.type
_entity.pdbx_description
1 polymer ?
#
loop_
_entity_poly.entity_id
_entity_poly.type
_entity_poly.pdbx_seq_one_letter_code
_entity_poly.pdbx_strand_id
1 'polypeptide(L)'
;MKKFRFFARFEKEEKWLEHMAEQGWMLSKKSLFYTFKRSVPKSQTIRMDYREMKSAKDFSDYCTLFEDSGWKHIAGTKYFGTQYFLKIKDTGTEDIFSDTLSRAGRYKRLSCAWLSSAIAFMPLLVVYGSETNLYTLSAPKEWYFTPGLWQLEGIRFWWAFLFETPFALLRGIGCLIPAASILICIGFAIKSHLLYRSKILA
;
A
#
# COMPACT_ATOMS: atom_id res chain seq x y z
N MET A 1 -16.16 4.73 -13.11
CA MET A 1 -15.06 5.71 -13.09
C MET A 1 -13.91 5.14 -12.25
N LYS A 2 -12.64 5.38 -12.65
CA LYS A 2 -11.46 4.98 -11.85
C LYS A 2 -10.72 6.24 -11.41
N LYS A 3 -10.28 6.30 -10.14
CA LYS A 3 -9.44 7.39 -9.60
C LYS A 3 -8.25 6.78 -8.84
N PHE A 4 -7.09 7.41 -8.98
CA PHE A 4 -5.93 7.12 -8.16
C PHE A 4 -5.79 8.23 -7.12
N ARG A 5 -5.72 7.85 -5.86
CA ARG A 5 -5.45 8.77 -4.75
C ARG A 5 -4.81 7.98 -3.60
N PHE A 6 -3.89 8.62 -2.91
CA PHE A 6 -3.24 8.04 -1.74
C PHE A 6 -3.60 8.81 -0.48
N PHE A 7 -3.96 8.08 0.56
CA PHE A 7 -4.28 8.65 1.86
C PHE A 7 -3.42 8.00 2.94
N ALA A 8 -2.90 8.84 3.84
CA ALA A 8 -2.13 8.39 4.99
C ALA A 8 -2.98 8.30 6.28
N ARG A 9 -4.23 8.74 6.24
CA ARG A 9 -5.16 8.74 7.36
C ARG A 9 -6.51 8.20 6.90
N PHE A 10 -7.05 7.24 7.61
CA PHE A 10 -8.35 6.64 7.31
C PHE A 10 -9.47 7.68 7.30
N GLU A 11 -9.50 8.59 8.26
CA GLU A 11 -10.55 9.62 8.37
C GLU A 11 -10.60 10.56 7.15
N LYS A 12 -9.46 10.85 6.53
CA LYS A 12 -9.43 11.67 5.31
C LYS A 12 -9.95 10.90 4.10
N GLU A 13 -9.68 9.60 4.05
CA GLU A 13 -10.17 8.72 3.01
C GLU A 13 -11.69 8.49 3.15
N GLU A 14 -12.18 8.22 4.37
CA GLU A 14 -13.60 8.09 4.69
C GLU A 14 -14.37 9.33 4.21
N LYS A 15 -13.97 10.53 4.63
CA LYS A 15 -14.60 11.80 4.20
C LYS A 15 -14.58 12.01 2.69
N TRP A 16 -13.50 11.62 2.03
CA TRP A 16 -13.43 11.74 0.59
C TRP A 16 -14.38 10.78 -0.11
N LEU A 17 -14.53 9.56 0.39
CA LEU A 17 -15.48 8.57 -0.14
C LEU A 17 -16.93 9.00 0.10
N GLU A 18 -17.24 9.57 1.26
CA GLU A 18 -18.54 10.16 1.58
C GLU A 18 -18.88 11.30 0.61
N HIS A 19 -17.95 12.22 0.37
CA HIS A 19 -18.12 13.29 -0.61
C HIS A 19 -18.32 12.75 -2.05
N MET A 20 -17.64 11.67 -2.43
CA MET A 20 -17.87 11.01 -3.73
C MET A 20 -19.27 10.40 -3.81
N ALA A 21 -19.81 9.85 -2.73
CA ALA A 21 -21.16 9.31 -2.67
C ALA A 21 -22.23 10.40 -2.80
N GLU A 22 -22.01 11.58 -2.21
CA GLU A 22 -22.84 12.76 -2.38
C GLU A 22 -22.89 13.24 -3.83
N GLN A 23 -21.81 13.05 -4.59
CA GLN A 23 -21.74 13.34 -6.03
C GLN A 23 -22.33 12.22 -6.92
N GLY A 24 -22.91 11.17 -6.32
CA GLY A 24 -23.48 10.03 -7.03
C GLY A 24 -22.46 9.00 -7.50
N TRP A 25 -21.30 8.91 -6.82
CA TRP A 25 -20.28 7.93 -7.12
C TRP A 25 -20.04 7.01 -5.91
N MET A 26 -20.57 5.79 -5.99
CA MET A 26 -20.39 4.77 -4.94
C MET A 26 -19.15 3.92 -5.20
N LEU A 27 -18.35 3.71 -4.16
CA LEU A 27 -17.22 2.79 -4.21
C LEU A 27 -17.69 1.36 -4.49
N SER A 28 -17.12 0.72 -5.50
CA SER A 28 -17.43 -0.67 -5.88
C SER A 28 -16.25 -1.61 -5.68
N LYS A 29 -15.03 -1.12 -5.88
CA LYS A 29 -13.81 -1.92 -5.71
C LYS A 29 -12.63 -1.02 -5.37
N LYS A 30 -11.78 -1.48 -4.46
CA LYS A 30 -10.48 -0.88 -4.16
C LYS A 30 -9.37 -1.89 -4.45
N SER A 31 -8.42 -1.46 -5.27
CA SER A 31 -7.14 -2.11 -5.48
C SER A 31 -6.08 -1.00 -5.49
N LEU A 32 -5.19 -0.93 -6.48
CA LEU A 32 -4.34 0.25 -6.67
C LEU A 32 -5.20 1.51 -6.96
N PHE A 33 -6.29 1.34 -7.72
CA PHE A 33 -7.24 2.39 -8.07
C PHE A 33 -8.56 2.20 -7.30
N TYR A 34 -9.23 3.32 -7.00
CA TYR A 34 -10.63 3.31 -6.57
C TYR A 34 -11.52 3.19 -7.80
N THR A 35 -12.37 2.18 -7.83
CA THR A 35 -13.36 1.99 -8.89
C THR A 35 -14.73 2.34 -8.37
N PHE A 36 -15.37 3.33 -9.00
CA PHE A 36 -16.70 3.83 -8.64
C PHE A 36 -17.74 3.39 -9.67
N LYS A 37 -18.93 3.09 -9.17
CA LYS A 37 -20.15 2.93 -9.98
C LYS A 37 -21.03 4.16 -9.81
N ARG A 38 -21.83 4.50 -10.82
CA ARG A 38 -22.81 5.57 -10.72
C ARG A 38 -23.94 5.11 -9.81
N SER A 39 -24.39 5.98 -8.93
CA SER A 39 -25.44 5.75 -7.95
C SER A 39 -26.27 7.03 -7.80
N VAL A 40 -27.40 6.94 -7.11
CA VAL A 40 -28.18 8.14 -6.74
C VAL A 40 -27.34 8.94 -5.73
N PRO A 41 -27.18 10.27 -5.93
CA PRO A 41 -26.52 11.13 -4.98
C PRO A 41 -27.19 11.04 -3.60
N LYS A 42 -26.45 10.63 -2.58
CA LYS A 42 -26.96 10.49 -1.22
C LYS A 42 -25.84 10.67 -0.24
N SER A 43 -26.08 11.42 0.84
CA SER A 43 -25.17 11.42 1.99
C SER A 43 -25.17 10.03 2.62
N GLN A 44 -23.99 9.41 2.69
CA GLN A 44 -23.83 8.06 3.18
C GLN A 44 -22.59 8.00 4.07
N THR A 45 -22.70 7.32 5.20
CA THR A 45 -21.60 7.13 6.12
C THR A 45 -20.78 5.92 5.69
N ILE A 46 -19.49 6.14 5.40
CA ILE A 46 -18.54 5.10 5.02
C ILE A 46 -17.44 5.05 6.08
N ARG A 47 -17.17 3.85 6.59
CA ARG A 47 -16.10 3.60 7.58
C ARG A 47 -15.16 2.54 7.09
N MET A 48 -13.94 2.61 7.59
CA MET A 48 -12.85 1.74 7.18
C MET A 48 -12.25 1.02 8.37
N ASP A 49 -11.92 -0.25 8.18
CA ASP A 49 -11.04 -0.98 9.07
C ASP A 49 -9.80 -1.49 8.32
N TYR A 50 -8.75 -1.78 9.05
CA TYR A 50 -7.57 -2.46 8.54
C TYR A 50 -7.44 -3.81 9.26
N ARG A 51 -7.70 -4.90 8.54
CA ARG A 51 -7.60 -6.25 9.08
C ARG A 51 -7.27 -7.25 7.98
N GLU A 52 -6.20 -7.99 8.15
CA GLU A 52 -5.82 -9.12 7.30
C GLU A 52 -6.49 -10.37 7.81
N MET A 53 -7.04 -11.18 6.90
CA MET A 53 -7.74 -12.42 7.21
C MET A 53 -6.94 -13.62 6.72
N LYS A 54 -6.84 -14.65 7.57
CA LYS A 54 -6.11 -15.87 7.23
C LYS A 54 -6.90 -16.80 6.30
N SER A 55 -8.21 -16.88 6.48
CA SER A 55 -9.07 -17.78 5.73
C SER A 55 -10.26 -17.06 5.09
N ALA A 56 -10.91 -17.73 4.14
CA ALA A 56 -12.17 -17.25 3.55
C ALA A 56 -13.31 -17.27 4.57
N LYS A 57 -13.28 -18.23 5.51
CA LYS A 57 -14.26 -18.34 6.59
C LYS A 57 -14.14 -17.15 7.54
N ASP A 58 -12.92 -16.84 8.02
CA ASP A 58 -12.70 -15.68 8.89
C ASP A 58 -13.18 -14.37 8.24
N PHE A 59 -12.99 -14.25 6.90
CA PHE A 59 -13.46 -13.08 6.16
C PHE A 59 -14.99 -13.03 6.08
N SER A 60 -15.65 -14.19 5.85
CA SER A 60 -17.10 -14.27 5.84
C SER A 60 -17.70 -13.93 7.21
N ASP A 61 -17.17 -14.56 8.27
CA ASP A 61 -17.62 -14.33 9.65
C ASP A 61 -17.44 -12.87 10.07
N TYR A 62 -16.33 -12.26 9.65
CA TYR A 62 -16.07 -10.85 9.85
C TYR A 62 -17.08 -9.93 9.14
N CYS A 63 -17.43 -10.22 7.87
CA CYS A 63 -18.44 -9.44 7.14
C CYS A 63 -19.82 -9.58 7.79
N THR A 64 -20.21 -10.80 8.19
CA THR A 64 -21.49 -11.08 8.85
C THR A 64 -21.61 -10.30 10.17
N LEU A 65 -20.54 -10.24 10.97
CA LEU A 65 -20.53 -9.47 12.23
C LEU A 65 -20.89 -7.99 12.00
N PHE A 66 -20.38 -7.38 10.93
CA PHE A 66 -20.70 -6.00 10.60
C PHE A 66 -22.10 -5.87 9.98
N GLU A 67 -22.55 -6.84 9.21
CA GLU A 67 -23.90 -6.85 8.65
C GLU A 67 -24.95 -6.92 9.76
N ASP A 68 -24.76 -7.72 10.78
CA ASP A 68 -25.61 -7.81 11.97
C ASP A 68 -25.64 -6.47 12.72
N SER A 69 -24.53 -5.72 12.70
CA SER A 69 -24.42 -4.40 13.30
C SER A 69 -24.94 -3.27 12.40
N GLY A 70 -25.56 -3.58 11.24
CA GLY A 70 -26.16 -2.61 10.32
C GLY A 70 -25.19 -1.97 9.32
N TRP A 71 -24.01 -2.58 9.10
CA TRP A 71 -23.01 -2.14 8.14
C TRP A 71 -22.85 -3.14 7.02
N LYS A 72 -22.79 -2.70 5.77
CA LYS A 72 -22.56 -3.55 4.60
C LYS A 72 -21.13 -3.42 4.12
N HIS A 73 -20.44 -4.53 3.95
CA HIS A 73 -19.15 -4.57 3.28
C HIS A 73 -19.30 -4.20 1.79
N ILE A 74 -18.58 -3.18 1.32
CA ILE A 74 -18.69 -2.66 -0.05
C ILE A 74 -17.42 -2.82 -0.87
N ALA A 75 -16.26 -2.86 -0.25
CA ALA A 75 -14.98 -3.05 -0.93
C ALA A 75 -13.91 -3.57 0.05
N GLY A 76 -12.91 -4.22 -0.50
CA GLY A 76 -11.86 -4.91 0.22
C GLY A 76 -11.87 -6.40 -0.13
N THR A 77 -10.83 -7.11 0.24
CA THR A 77 -10.71 -8.56 0.08
C THR A 77 -9.95 -9.14 1.26
N LYS A 78 -10.00 -10.44 1.46
CA LYS A 78 -9.24 -11.12 2.53
C LYS A 78 -7.73 -10.91 2.45
N TYR A 79 -7.21 -10.62 1.24
CA TYR A 79 -5.77 -10.41 1.00
C TYR A 79 -5.31 -8.96 1.17
N PHE A 80 -6.25 -8.00 1.05
CA PHE A 80 -5.96 -6.59 1.28
C PHE A 80 -6.48 -6.20 2.66
N GLY A 81 -5.61 -5.74 3.52
CA GLY A 81 -5.98 -5.42 4.90
C GLY A 81 -7.07 -4.35 5.03
N THR A 82 -7.20 -3.45 4.05
CA THR A 82 -8.20 -2.36 4.10
C THR A 82 -9.58 -2.86 3.68
N GLN A 83 -10.57 -2.70 4.58
CA GLN A 83 -11.97 -3.08 4.41
C GLN A 83 -12.85 -1.84 4.51
N TYR A 84 -13.88 -1.76 3.66
CA TYR A 84 -14.78 -0.61 3.55
C TYR A 84 -16.22 -1.04 3.85
N PHE A 85 -16.86 -0.31 4.74
CA PHE A 85 -18.21 -0.57 5.20
C PHE A 85 -19.10 0.64 4.98
N LEU A 86 -20.32 0.39 4.51
CA LEU A 86 -21.38 1.36 4.31
C LEU A 86 -22.46 1.17 5.37
N LYS A 87 -22.85 2.23 6.06
CA LYS A 87 -23.98 2.20 7.01
C LYS A 87 -25.30 1.99 6.25
N ILE A 88 -26.05 0.93 6.59
CA ILE A 88 -27.35 0.64 6.00
C ILE A 88 -28.49 0.95 6.96
N LYS A 89 -28.33 0.53 8.23
CA LYS A 89 -29.34 0.74 9.28
C LYS A 89 -28.88 1.85 10.22
N ASP A 90 -29.81 2.67 10.63
CA ASP A 90 -29.53 3.66 11.68
C ASP A 90 -29.67 2.99 13.05
N THR A 91 -28.56 2.46 13.53
CA THR A 91 -28.45 1.79 14.85
C THR A 91 -28.03 2.76 15.94
N GLY A 92 -28.05 4.08 15.66
CA GLY A 92 -27.63 5.13 16.61
C GLY A 92 -26.12 5.32 16.72
N THR A 93 -25.30 4.40 16.19
CA THR A 93 -23.85 4.53 16.18
C THR A 93 -23.36 5.00 14.80
N GLU A 94 -22.55 6.06 14.76
CA GLU A 94 -21.95 6.59 13.51
C GLU A 94 -20.64 5.92 13.14
N ASP A 95 -20.17 4.99 13.95
CA ASP A 95 -18.89 4.31 13.76
C ASP A 95 -19.05 2.78 13.84
N ILE A 96 -18.15 2.07 13.18
CA ILE A 96 -18.00 0.62 13.27
C ILE A 96 -17.27 0.17 14.54
N PHE A 97 -16.68 1.11 15.27
CA PHE A 97 -15.94 0.86 16.50
C PHE A 97 -16.72 1.34 17.70
N SER A 98 -16.79 0.50 18.74
CA SER A 98 -17.46 0.81 20.00
C SER A 98 -16.65 1.77 20.90
N ASP A 99 -15.32 1.81 20.71
CA ASP A 99 -14.42 2.58 21.55
C ASP A 99 -13.23 3.17 20.76
N THR A 100 -12.56 4.15 21.36
CA THR A 100 -11.41 4.84 20.77
C THR A 100 -10.20 3.91 20.59
N LEU A 101 -10.03 2.92 21.48
CA LEU A 101 -8.91 1.98 21.42
C LEU A 101 -9.06 1.05 20.21
N SER A 102 -10.25 0.50 19.98
CA SER A 102 -10.56 -0.33 18.80
C SER A 102 -10.38 0.47 17.52
N ARG A 103 -10.84 1.72 17.49
CA ARG A 103 -10.65 2.65 16.36
C ARG A 103 -9.17 2.94 16.11
N ALA A 104 -8.37 3.20 17.14
CA ALA A 104 -6.94 3.40 17.03
C ALA A 104 -6.23 2.12 16.59
N GLY A 105 -6.71 0.95 17.01
CA GLY A 105 -6.13 -0.36 16.72
C GLY A 105 -5.93 -0.64 15.23
N ARG A 106 -6.75 -0.04 14.33
CA ARG A 106 -6.54 -0.14 12.87
C ARG A 106 -5.18 0.43 12.43
N TYR A 107 -4.72 1.52 13.06
CA TYR A 107 -3.40 2.11 12.78
C TYR A 107 -2.25 1.24 13.30
N LYS A 108 -2.44 0.57 14.45
CA LYS A 108 -1.45 -0.40 14.97
C LYS A 108 -1.29 -1.57 14.01
N ARG A 109 -2.41 -2.14 13.52
CA ARG A 109 -2.38 -3.24 12.53
C ARG A 109 -1.70 -2.80 11.22
N LEU A 110 -2.00 -1.59 10.73
CA LEU A 110 -1.35 -1.02 9.55
C LEU A 110 0.15 -0.83 9.77
N SER A 111 0.58 -0.35 10.94
CA SER A 111 2.00 -0.22 11.28
C SER A 111 2.71 -1.58 11.27
N CYS A 112 2.11 -2.61 11.86
CA CYS A 112 2.66 -3.97 11.82
C CYS A 112 2.77 -4.50 10.39
N ALA A 113 1.79 -4.26 9.53
CA ALA A 113 1.82 -4.69 8.12
C ALA A 113 2.97 -4.01 7.35
N TRP A 114 3.19 -2.73 7.55
CA TRP A 114 4.34 -2.03 6.95
C TRP A 114 5.67 -2.58 7.45
N LEU A 115 5.77 -2.87 8.76
CA LEU A 115 6.98 -3.45 9.34
C LEU A 115 7.24 -4.87 8.80
N SER A 116 6.21 -5.70 8.69
CA SER A 116 6.31 -7.03 8.06
C SER A 116 6.79 -6.94 6.60
N SER A 117 6.30 -5.94 5.86
CA SER A 117 6.75 -5.68 4.49
C SER A 117 8.23 -5.27 4.45
N ALA A 118 8.69 -4.43 5.39
CA ALA A 118 10.11 -4.07 5.49
C ALA A 118 10.99 -5.30 5.72
N ILE A 119 10.57 -6.20 6.64
CA ILE A 119 11.28 -7.45 6.92
C ILE A 119 11.31 -8.35 5.68
N ALA A 120 10.22 -8.41 4.90
CA ALA A 120 10.17 -9.22 3.68
C ALA A 120 11.14 -8.75 2.58
N PHE A 121 11.54 -7.47 2.57
CA PHE A 121 12.57 -6.95 1.65
C PHE A 121 14.02 -7.20 2.10
N MET A 122 14.25 -7.60 3.37
CA MET A 122 15.60 -7.82 3.89
C MET A 122 16.40 -8.88 3.13
N PRO A 123 15.85 -10.07 2.80
CA PRO A 123 16.59 -11.05 2.00
C PRO A 123 17.05 -10.51 0.64
N LEU A 124 16.22 -9.70 -0.01
CA LEU A 124 16.60 -9.07 -1.28
C LEU A 124 17.74 -8.08 -1.10
N LEU A 125 17.74 -7.32 -0.01
CA LEU A 125 18.84 -6.40 0.31
C LEU A 125 20.13 -7.16 0.54
N VAL A 126 20.11 -8.31 1.24
CA VAL A 126 21.28 -9.16 1.46
C VAL A 126 21.82 -9.71 0.14
N VAL A 127 20.94 -10.28 -0.72
CA VAL A 127 21.36 -10.84 -2.02
C VAL A 127 22.00 -9.77 -2.91
N TYR A 128 21.32 -8.64 -3.10
CA TYR A 128 21.87 -7.57 -3.95
C TYR A 128 23.06 -6.84 -3.30
N GLY A 129 23.08 -6.74 -1.99
CA GLY A 129 24.17 -6.09 -1.24
C GLY A 129 25.45 -6.90 -1.24
N SER A 130 25.38 -8.24 -1.28
CA SER A 130 26.58 -9.10 -1.36
C SER A 130 27.30 -8.99 -2.70
N GLU A 131 26.55 -8.74 -3.78
CA GLU A 131 27.11 -8.58 -5.13
C GLU A 131 27.59 -7.15 -5.41
N THR A 132 27.11 -6.16 -4.64
CA THR A 132 27.36 -4.74 -4.89
C THR A 132 28.22 -4.13 -3.80
N ASN A 133 29.49 -3.94 -4.07
CA ASN A 133 30.37 -3.16 -3.20
C ASN A 133 30.08 -1.65 -3.39
N LEU A 134 30.31 -0.85 -2.34
CA LEU A 134 30.24 0.63 -2.43
C LEU A 134 31.15 1.18 -3.55
N TYR A 135 32.26 0.50 -3.81
CA TYR A 135 33.14 0.82 -4.94
C TYR A 135 32.43 0.66 -6.29
N THR A 136 31.65 -0.40 -6.48
CA THR A 136 30.87 -0.64 -7.71
C THR A 136 29.88 0.52 -7.98
N LEU A 137 29.26 1.08 -6.92
CA LEU A 137 28.38 2.24 -7.08
C LEU A 137 29.11 3.49 -7.59
N SER A 138 30.39 3.65 -7.26
CA SER A 138 31.22 4.78 -7.70
C SER A 138 31.88 4.57 -9.07
N ALA A 139 31.84 3.36 -9.62
CA ALA A 139 32.46 2.99 -10.88
C ALA A 139 31.45 2.46 -11.92
N PRO A 140 30.60 3.33 -12.54
CA PRO A 140 29.52 2.91 -13.44
C PRO A 140 30.01 2.09 -14.66
N LYS A 141 31.26 2.24 -15.05
CA LYS A 141 31.85 1.45 -16.16
C LYS A 141 31.90 -0.04 -15.83
N GLU A 142 32.06 -0.42 -14.58
CA GLU A 142 32.13 -1.81 -14.12
C GLU A 142 30.74 -2.51 -14.12
N TRP A 143 29.67 -1.74 -14.29
CA TRP A 143 28.32 -2.32 -14.43
C TRP A 143 28.11 -3.04 -15.75
N TYR A 144 28.95 -2.72 -16.76
CA TYR A 144 28.89 -3.29 -18.10
C TYR A 144 29.81 -4.49 -18.20
N PHE A 145 29.26 -5.65 -18.53
CA PHE A 145 29.98 -6.91 -18.60
C PHE A 145 30.34 -7.31 -20.04
N THR A 146 29.85 -6.58 -21.06
CA THR A 146 30.20 -6.84 -22.45
C THR A 146 31.72 -6.66 -22.66
N PRO A 147 32.46 -7.74 -22.97
CA PRO A 147 33.91 -7.65 -23.17
C PRO A 147 34.25 -6.66 -24.30
N GLY A 148 35.18 -5.76 -24.03
CA GLY A 148 35.63 -4.79 -25.03
C GLY A 148 34.61 -3.70 -25.40
N LEU A 149 33.53 -3.53 -24.66
CA LEU A 149 32.51 -2.52 -24.96
C LEU A 149 33.12 -1.14 -25.19
N TRP A 150 34.02 -0.73 -24.32
CA TRP A 150 34.65 0.60 -24.34
C TRP A 150 35.71 0.78 -25.43
N GLN A 151 36.01 -0.29 -26.18
CA GLN A 151 36.93 -0.33 -27.31
C GLN A 151 36.19 -0.35 -28.67
N LEU A 152 34.87 -0.54 -28.63
CA LEU A 152 34.03 -0.47 -29.82
C LEU A 152 33.87 0.98 -30.29
N GLU A 153 33.79 1.14 -31.60
CA GLU A 153 33.59 2.45 -32.23
C GLU A 153 32.32 2.50 -33.08
N GLY A 154 31.82 3.71 -33.31
CA GLY A 154 30.69 3.97 -34.18
C GLY A 154 29.40 3.31 -33.76
N ILE A 155 28.64 2.79 -34.73
CA ILE A 155 27.29 2.25 -34.50
C ILE A 155 27.30 0.96 -33.67
N ARG A 156 28.40 0.19 -33.72
CA ARG A 156 28.54 -1.06 -32.95
C ARG A 156 28.62 -0.77 -31.42
N PHE A 157 29.31 0.29 -31.04
CA PHE A 157 29.36 0.75 -29.67
C PHE A 157 27.93 1.07 -29.16
N TRP A 158 27.18 1.87 -29.90
CA TRP A 158 25.85 2.32 -29.48
C TRP A 158 24.86 1.15 -29.36
N TRP A 159 24.89 0.18 -30.26
CA TRP A 159 24.04 -1.00 -30.17
C TRP A 159 24.35 -1.84 -28.92
N ALA A 160 25.62 -2.16 -28.70
CA ALA A 160 26.05 -2.93 -27.53
C ALA A 160 25.78 -2.18 -26.23
N PHE A 161 26.07 -0.88 -26.18
CA PHE A 161 25.83 -0.02 -25.04
C PHE A 161 24.35 0.06 -24.67
N LEU A 162 23.48 0.37 -25.62
CA LEU A 162 22.03 0.49 -25.38
C LEU A 162 21.41 -0.85 -24.99
N PHE A 163 21.88 -1.96 -25.60
CA PHE A 163 21.40 -3.28 -25.26
C PHE A 163 21.75 -3.66 -23.82
N GLU A 164 22.96 -3.35 -23.36
CA GLU A 164 23.41 -3.73 -22.03
C GLU A 164 22.99 -2.74 -20.93
N THR A 165 22.73 -1.50 -21.26
CA THR A 165 22.40 -0.44 -20.28
C THR A 165 21.29 -0.84 -19.29
N PRO A 166 20.15 -1.45 -19.68
CA PRO A 166 19.13 -1.88 -18.72
C PRO A 166 19.66 -2.88 -17.70
N PHE A 167 20.49 -3.82 -18.13
CA PHE A 167 21.08 -4.84 -17.26
C PHE A 167 22.19 -4.25 -16.35
N ALA A 168 23.00 -3.36 -16.89
CA ALA A 168 24.01 -2.63 -16.14
C ALA A 168 23.38 -1.79 -15.03
N LEU A 169 22.32 -1.05 -15.33
CA LEU A 169 21.57 -0.28 -14.34
C LEU A 169 20.97 -1.17 -13.23
N LEU A 170 20.39 -2.31 -13.59
CA LEU A 170 19.86 -3.26 -12.59
C LEU A 170 20.98 -3.80 -11.69
N ARG A 171 22.17 -4.06 -12.22
CA ARG A 171 23.34 -4.47 -11.42
C ARG A 171 23.84 -3.36 -10.50
N GLY A 172 24.07 -2.17 -11.07
CA GLY A 172 24.68 -1.06 -10.33
C GLY A 172 23.79 -0.49 -9.23
N ILE A 173 22.50 -0.30 -9.51
CA ILE A 173 21.57 0.32 -8.56
C ILE A 173 20.57 -0.66 -7.94
N GLY A 174 20.64 -1.95 -8.30
CA GLY A 174 19.69 -2.97 -7.87
C GLY A 174 19.55 -3.08 -6.35
N CYS A 175 20.62 -2.92 -5.60
CA CYS A 175 20.61 -2.91 -4.13
C CYS A 175 19.89 -1.70 -3.54
N LEU A 176 19.80 -0.58 -4.25
CA LEU A 176 19.13 0.64 -3.77
C LEU A 176 17.61 0.47 -3.75
N ILE A 177 17.05 -0.37 -4.63
CA ILE A 177 15.59 -0.59 -4.70
C ILE A 177 15.06 -1.23 -3.41
N PRO A 178 15.56 -2.38 -2.94
CA PRO A 178 15.13 -2.96 -1.67
C PRO A 178 15.48 -2.06 -0.48
N ALA A 179 16.63 -1.37 -0.48
CA ALA A 179 16.99 -0.43 0.57
C ALA A 179 15.98 0.72 0.67
N ALA A 180 15.64 1.37 -0.45
CA ALA A 180 14.63 2.42 -0.50
C ALA A 180 13.25 1.89 -0.08
N SER A 181 12.87 0.69 -0.53
CA SER A 181 11.61 0.05 -0.15
C SER A 181 11.51 -0.18 1.36
N ILE A 182 12.58 -0.65 2.00
CA ILE A 182 12.67 -0.83 3.47
C ILE A 182 12.50 0.52 4.18
N LEU A 183 13.22 1.55 3.75
CA LEU A 183 13.12 2.88 4.37
C LEU A 183 11.72 3.48 4.23
N ILE A 184 11.08 3.33 3.08
CA ILE A 184 9.69 3.76 2.84
C ILE A 184 8.74 3.01 3.77
N CYS A 185 8.85 1.68 3.87
CA CYS A 185 8.01 0.87 4.74
C CYS A 185 8.20 1.24 6.21
N ILE A 186 9.44 1.45 6.67
CA ILE A 186 9.72 1.90 8.05
C ILE A 186 9.10 3.29 8.29
N GLY A 187 9.26 4.22 7.36
CA GLY A 187 8.66 5.57 7.46
C GLY A 187 7.13 5.52 7.60
N PHE A 188 6.45 4.67 6.82
CA PHE A 188 5.00 4.47 6.95
C PHE A 188 4.62 3.73 8.23
N ALA A 189 5.42 2.76 8.70
CA ALA A 189 5.22 2.08 9.97
C ALA A 189 5.28 3.06 11.14
N ILE A 190 6.30 3.90 11.20
CA ILE A 190 6.46 4.94 12.23
C ILE A 190 5.29 5.92 12.19
N LYS A 191 4.93 6.43 11.00
CA LYS A 191 3.80 7.35 10.84
C LYS A 191 2.49 6.75 11.35
N SER A 192 2.20 5.50 10.98
CA SER A 192 1.01 4.79 11.44
C SER A 192 1.03 4.56 12.95
N HIS A 193 2.19 4.25 13.52
CA HIS A 193 2.35 4.09 14.96
C HIS A 193 2.14 5.41 15.73
N LEU A 194 2.65 6.52 15.20
CA LEU A 194 2.41 7.84 15.79
C LEU A 194 0.92 8.23 15.76
N LEU A 195 0.22 7.92 14.65
CA LEU A 195 -1.23 8.12 14.55
C LEU A 195 -2.00 7.25 15.56
N TYR A 196 -1.57 6.00 15.78
CA TYR A 196 -2.12 5.15 16.81
C TYR A 196 -1.98 5.78 18.20
N ARG A 197 -0.76 6.21 18.57
CA ARG A 197 -0.52 6.85 19.86
C ARG A 197 -1.32 8.13 20.05
N SER A 198 -1.37 8.99 19.04
CA SER A 198 -2.12 10.24 19.10
C SER A 198 -3.64 10.04 19.30
N LYS A 199 -4.19 8.90 18.83
CA LYS A 199 -5.61 8.58 18.99
C LYS A 199 -5.95 7.96 20.34
N ILE A 200 -4.97 7.40 21.04
CA ILE A 200 -5.15 6.88 22.42
C ILE A 200 -5.05 8.01 23.45
N LEU A 201 -4.23 9.02 23.14
CA LEU A 201 -3.97 10.12 24.07
C LEU A 201 -4.97 11.29 23.93
N ALA A 202 -5.81 11.26 22.88
CA ALA A 202 -6.88 12.24 22.63
C ALA A 202 -8.23 11.76 23.17
#